data_277a2c8987c7c319455b99137b430643
#
_entry.id   277a2c8987c7c319455b99137b430643
#
_cell.length_a   1.000
_cell.length_b   1.000
_cell.length_c   1.000
_cell.angle_alpha   90.00
_cell.angle_beta   90.00
_cell.angle_gamma   90.00
#
_symmetry.space_group_name_H-M   'P 1'
#
loop_
_entity.id
_entity.type
_entity.pdbx_description
1 polymer ?
#
loop_
_entity_poly.entity_id
_entity_poly.type
_entity_poly.pdbx_seq_one_letter_code
_entity_poly.pdbx_strand_id
1 'polypeptide(L)'
;MPVIPNGMAVGGQSLDFLRAQHGFSAMVETTVAGRTRRVLFDAGITPDGLIGNLDRLGIPPDTFEAIVFSHGHFDHVMGLDGVARRVGRTNLPVLLHPDFWTRRRLVTPGAVFELPTPSR
;
A
#
# COMPACT_ATOMS: atom_id res chain seq x y z
N MET A 1 -6.79 14.99 -10.76
CA MET A 1 -6.10 14.81 -9.48
C MET A 1 -6.81 15.62 -8.40
N PRO A 2 -6.97 15.09 -7.19
CA PRO A 2 -7.54 15.87 -6.10
C PRO A 2 -6.62 17.04 -5.75
N VAL A 3 -7.22 18.15 -5.38
CA VAL A 3 -6.48 19.29 -4.81
C VAL A 3 -6.16 18.95 -3.36
N ILE A 4 -4.89 19.09 -2.97
CA ILE A 4 -4.42 18.79 -1.63
C ILE A 4 -4.01 20.13 -0.97
N PRO A 5 -4.79 20.64 -0.02
CA PRO A 5 -4.42 21.85 0.70
C PRO A 5 -3.22 21.61 1.60
N ASN A 6 -2.20 22.47 1.52
CA ASN A 6 -1.14 22.54 2.51
C ASN A 6 -0.49 23.92 2.53
N GLY A 7 0.37 24.18 3.53
CA GLY A 7 1.04 25.47 3.69
C GLY A 7 2.08 25.81 2.61
N MET A 8 2.42 24.87 1.73
CA MET A 8 3.33 25.06 0.59
C MET A 8 2.56 25.21 -0.72
N ALA A 9 1.26 25.48 -0.65
CA ALA A 9 0.40 25.56 -1.82
C ALA A 9 0.58 26.85 -2.61
N VAL A 10 0.51 26.74 -3.93
CA VAL A 10 0.40 27.86 -4.87
C VAL A 10 -1.02 27.85 -5.44
N GLY A 11 -1.77 28.94 -5.25
CA GLY A 11 -3.16 29.02 -5.69
C GLY A 11 -4.09 27.99 -5.01
N GLY A 12 -3.78 27.56 -3.78
CA GLY A 12 -4.54 26.55 -3.07
C GLY A 12 -4.22 25.09 -3.45
N GLN A 13 -3.20 24.86 -4.26
CA GLN A 13 -2.76 23.54 -4.69
C GLN A 13 -1.38 23.21 -4.10
N SER A 14 -1.25 21.98 -3.62
CA SER A 14 0.03 21.49 -3.10
C SER A 14 1.06 21.31 -4.21
N LEU A 15 2.32 21.67 -3.91
CA LEU A 15 3.47 21.32 -4.73
C LEU A 15 4.06 19.95 -4.32
N ASP A 16 3.54 19.32 -3.26
CA ASP A 16 3.93 17.99 -2.83
C ASP A 16 3.13 16.93 -3.60
N PHE A 17 3.62 16.57 -4.77
CA PHE A 17 2.98 15.61 -5.66
C PHE A 17 3.19 14.17 -5.22
N LEU A 18 2.40 13.26 -5.80
CA LEU A 18 2.62 11.82 -5.66
C LEU A 18 4.06 11.47 -6.07
N ARG A 19 4.66 10.58 -5.29
CA ARG A 19 6.00 10.09 -5.56
C ARG A 19 5.95 8.73 -6.21
N ALA A 20 6.65 8.60 -7.34
CA ALA A 20 6.80 7.35 -8.04
C ALA A 20 7.77 6.44 -7.28
N GLN A 21 7.41 5.17 -7.20
CA GLN A 21 8.24 4.14 -6.60
C GLN A 21 7.93 2.82 -7.31
N HIS A 22 8.94 1.93 -7.43
CA HIS A 22 8.67 0.59 -7.91
C HIS A 22 7.69 -0.11 -6.97
N GLY A 23 6.77 -0.90 -7.54
CA GLY A 23 5.76 -1.62 -6.77
C GLY A 23 4.34 -1.27 -7.18
N PHE A 24 3.40 -1.94 -6.57
CA PHE A 24 1.98 -1.78 -6.89
C PHE A 24 1.14 -1.66 -5.63
N SER A 25 0.18 -0.75 -5.68
CA SER A 25 -0.92 -0.66 -4.72
C SER A 25 -2.11 0.02 -5.38
N ALA A 26 -3.30 -0.42 -5.05
CA ALA A 26 -4.53 0.18 -5.55
C ALA A 26 -5.59 0.24 -4.44
N MET A 27 -6.34 1.32 -4.42
CA MET A 27 -7.58 1.37 -3.64
C MET A 27 -8.73 0.90 -4.53
N VAL A 28 -9.48 -0.08 -4.05
CA VAL A 28 -10.71 -0.51 -4.68
C VAL A 28 -11.87 0.04 -3.86
N GLU A 29 -12.69 0.85 -4.48
CA GLU A 29 -13.85 1.46 -3.85
C GLU A 29 -15.12 1.00 -4.57
N THR A 30 -16.11 0.57 -3.79
CA THR A 30 -17.41 0.17 -4.28
C THR A 30 -18.52 0.89 -3.52
N THR A 31 -19.56 1.30 -4.23
CA THR A 31 -20.74 1.89 -3.62
C THR A 31 -21.99 1.10 -4.03
N VAL A 32 -22.69 0.55 -3.05
CA VAL A 32 -23.94 -0.21 -3.23
C VAL A 32 -24.97 0.31 -2.25
N ALA A 33 -26.13 0.67 -2.74
CA ALA A 33 -27.24 1.20 -1.93
C ALA A 33 -26.81 2.37 -1.01
N GLY A 34 -25.99 3.28 -1.54
CA GLY A 34 -25.48 4.44 -0.80
C GLY A 34 -24.35 4.13 0.19
N ARG A 35 -23.95 2.88 0.34
CA ARG A 35 -22.85 2.47 1.21
C ARG A 35 -21.56 2.27 0.41
N THR A 36 -20.55 3.05 0.75
CA THR A 36 -19.20 2.95 0.16
C THR A 36 -18.31 2.06 1.01
N ARG A 37 -17.60 1.15 0.36
CA ARG A 37 -16.60 0.26 0.96
C ARG A 37 -15.28 0.41 0.23
N ARG A 38 -14.19 0.33 0.97
CA ARG A 38 -12.82 0.46 0.47
C ARG A 38 -11.97 -0.72 0.88
N VAL A 39 -11.23 -1.25 -0.09
CA VAL A 39 -10.25 -2.32 0.10
C VAL A 39 -8.92 -1.85 -0.47
N LEU A 40 -7.84 -2.06 0.27
CA LEU A 40 -6.50 -1.87 -0.24
C LEU A 40 -6.04 -3.15 -0.92
N PHE A 41 -5.64 -3.07 -2.18
CA PHE A 41 -5.10 -4.17 -2.96
C PHE A 41 -3.61 -3.94 -3.18
N ASP A 42 -2.76 -4.81 -2.62
CA ASP A 42 -1.31 -4.65 -2.54
C ASP A 42 -0.86 -3.38 -1.81
N ALA A 43 0.41 -3.32 -1.40
CA ALA A 43 0.89 -2.27 -0.51
C ALA A 43 2.21 -1.61 -0.94
N GLY A 44 2.67 -1.87 -2.16
CA GLY A 44 3.91 -1.29 -2.66
C GLY A 44 5.17 -1.84 -2.00
N ILE A 45 6.26 -1.09 -2.08
CA ILE A 45 7.59 -1.59 -1.75
C ILE A 45 8.16 -1.07 -0.42
N THR A 46 7.77 0.12 0.04
CA THR A 46 8.29 0.68 1.30
C THR A 46 7.19 1.10 2.26
N PRO A 47 7.44 1.01 3.59
CA PRO A 47 6.45 1.39 4.59
C PRO A 47 5.97 2.85 4.51
N ASP A 48 6.85 3.76 4.11
CA ASP A 48 6.55 5.19 4.00
C ASP A 48 6.05 5.60 2.61
N GLY A 49 6.36 4.84 1.58
CA GLY A 49 5.99 5.19 0.19
C GLY A 49 4.48 5.22 -0.02
N LEU A 50 3.79 4.14 0.33
CA LEU A 50 2.33 4.06 0.21
C LEU A 50 1.65 5.07 1.14
N ILE A 51 2.04 5.11 2.40
CA ILE A 51 1.44 6.02 3.38
C ILE A 51 1.61 7.48 2.96
N GLY A 52 2.80 7.85 2.48
CA GLY A 52 3.05 9.20 2.00
C GLY A 52 2.13 9.59 0.84
N ASN A 53 1.91 8.67 -0.10
CA ASN A 53 0.99 8.91 -1.22
C ASN A 53 -0.48 8.91 -0.80
N LEU A 54 -0.88 8.07 0.13
CA LEU A 54 -2.23 8.12 0.70
C LEU A 54 -2.50 9.45 1.39
N ASP A 55 -1.52 9.97 2.15
CA ASP A 55 -1.62 11.28 2.78
C ASP A 55 -1.77 12.40 1.72
N ARG A 56 -1.00 12.35 0.64
CA ARG A 56 -1.09 13.32 -0.46
C ARG A 56 -2.44 13.27 -1.18
N LEU A 57 -3.04 12.11 -1.26
CA LEU A 57 -4.36 11.92 -1.86
C LEU A 57 -5.51 12.23 -0.88
N GLY A 58 -5.20 12.46 0.40
CA GLY A 58 -6.22 12.65 1.42
C GLY A 58 -7.04 11.40 1.71
N ILE A 59 -6.45 10.22 1.58
CA ILE A 59 -7.10 8.93 1.84
C ILE A 59 -6.66 8.42 3.20
N PRO A 60 -7.52 8.50 4.23
CA PRO A 60 -7.19 7.94 5.54
C PRO A 60 -7.11 6.42 5.50
N PRO A 61 -5.99 5.80 5.94
CA PRO A 61 -5.83 4.34 5.89
C PRO A 61 -6.82 3.57 6.77
N ASP A 62 -7.39 4.18 7.80
CA ASP A 62 -8.40 3.58 8.67
C ASP A 62 -9.76 3.40 7.98
N THR A 63 -9.95 3.95 6.78
CA THR A 63 -11.14 3.74 5.96
C THR A 63 -11.14 2.40 5.21
N PHE A 64 -10.01 1.71 5.13
CA PHE A 64 -9.96 0.38 4.52
C PHE A 64 -10.61 -0.66 5.42
N GLU A 65 -11.52 -1.45 4.85
CA GLU A 65 -12.19 -2.55 5.56
C GLU A 65 -11.38 -3.86 5.51
N ALA A 66 -10.50 -3.99 4.53
CA ALA A 66 -9.58 -5.13 4.37
C ALA A 66 -8.38 -4.75 3.53
N ILE A 67 -7.33 -5.55 3.64
CA ILE A 67 -6.19 -5.54 2.73
C ILE A 67 -6.17 -6.89 2.00
N VAL A 68 -5.99 -6.86 0.69
CA VAL A 68 -5.89 -8.07 -0.14
C VAL A 68 -4.56 -8.05 -0.86
N PHE A 69 -3.82 -9.14 -0.78
CA PHE A 69 -2.56 -9.30 -1.50
C PHE A 69 -2.72 -10.22 -2.71
N SER A 70 -2.22 -9.76 -3.85
CA SER A 70 -2.19 -10.55 -5.09
C SER A 70 -1.20 -11.72 -4.97
N HIS A 71 -0.03 -11.45 -4.43
CA HIS A 71 1.05 -12.40 -4.20
C HIS A 71 2.07 -11.82 -3.23
N GLY A 72 3.07 -12.59 -2.83
CA GLY A 72 4.01 -12.21 -1.78
C GLY A 72 5.34 -11.61 -2.27
N HIS A 73 5.44 -11.05 -3.47
CA HIS A 73 6.63 -10.34 -3.88
C HIS A 73 6.81 -9.04 -3.10
N PHE A 74 8.08 -8.69 -2.79
CA PHE A 74 8.40 -7.60 -1.89
C PHE A 74 7.86 -6.23 -2.35
N ASP A 75 7.78 -6.00 -3.65
CA ASP A 75 7.28 -4.76 -4.24
C ASP A 75 5.74 -4.63 -4.21
N HIS A 76 5.06 -5.63 -3.66
CA HIS A 76 3.61 -5.64 -3.43
C HIS A 76 3.22 -5.67 -1.96
N VAL A 77 4.14 -6.02 -1.06
CA VAL A 77 3.80 -6.33 0.33
C VAL A 77 4.56 -5.52 1.38
N MET A 78 5.73 -4.99 1.05
CA MET A 78 6.61 -4.39 2.07
C MET A 78 6.09 -3.05 2.62
N GLY A 79 5.13 -2.43 1.97
CA GLY A 79 4.45 -1.24 2.49
C GLY A 79 3.41 -1.52 3.58
N LEU A 80 3.09 -2.78 3.86
CA LEU A 80 2.07 -3.17 4.84
C LEU A 80 2.34 -2.59 6.23
N ASP A 81 3.59 -2.60 6.68
CA ASP A 81 3.96 -2.08 8.00
C ASP A 81 3.58 -0.62 8.19
N GLY A 82 3.73 0.20 7.16
CA GLY A 82 3.33 1.61 7.21
C GLY A 82 1.83 1.77 7.40
N VAL A 83 1.04 0.99 6.68
CA VAL A 83 -0.43 0.98 6.82
C VAL A 83 -0.84 0.49 8.19
N ALA A 84 -0.27 -0.63 8.64
CA ALA A 84 -0.60 -1.23 9.93
C ALA A 84 -0.32 -0.26 11.10
N ARG A 85 0.82 0.41 11.09
CA ARG A 85 1.16 1.41 12.11
C ARG A 85 0.21 2.60 12.10
N ARG A 86 -0.17 3.08 10.93
CA ARG A 86 -1.08 4.23 10.79
C ARG A 86 -2.50 3.89 11.22
N VAL A 87 -2.98 2.71 10.87
CA VAL A 87 -4.32 2.26 11.24
C VAL A 87 -4.44 1.99 12.74
N GLY A 88 -3.42 1.37 13.36
CA GLY A 88 -3.36 1.16 14.81
C GLY A 88 -4.42 0.23 15.40
N ARG A 89 -5.28 -0.39 14.58
CA ARG A 89 -6.29 -1.35 15.05
C ARG A 89 -5.83 -2.78 14.77
N THR A 90 -6.26 -3.71 15.62
CA THR A 90 -5.81 -5.11 15.58
C THR A 90 -6.70 -6.04 14.77
N ASN A 91 -7.85 -5.55 14.30
CA ASN A 91 -8.87 -6.37 13.64
C ASN A 91 -9.04 -6.05 12.14
N LEU A 92 -8.03 -5.49 11.49
CA LEU A 92 -8.05 -5.26 10.05
C LEU A 92 -7.79 -6.59 9.34
N PRO A 93 -8.77 -7.15 8.60
CA PRO A 93 -8.55 -8.39 7.86
C PRO A 93 -7.50 -8.22 6.77
N VAL A 94 -6.58 -9.19 6.68
CA VAL A 94 -5.61 -9.28 5.60
C VAL A 94 -5.82 -10.63 4.90
N LEU A 95 -6.19 -10.56 3.63
CA LEU A 95 -6.45 -11.73 2.79
C LEU A 95 -5.24 -12.01 1.92
N LEU A 96 -4.72 -13.22 2.01
CA LEU A 96 -3.54 -13.64 1.28
C LEU A 96 -3.57 -15.16 1.00
N HIS A 97 -2.80 -15.58 0.00
CA HIS A 97 -2.65 -16.99 -0.30
C HIS A 97 -1.80 -17.69 0.77
N PRO A 98 -2.03 -18.96 1.10
CA PRO A 98 -1.22 -19.73 2.05
C PRO A 98 0.29 -19.68 1.77
N ASP A 99 0.68 -19.68 0.50
CA ASP A 99 2.08 -19.65 0.06
C ASP A 99 2.71 -18.24 0.09
N PHE A 100 2.00 -17.24 0.58
CA PHE A 100 2.48 -15.86 0.68
C PHE A 100 3.83 -15.76 1.42
N TRP A 101 4.04 -16.57 2.44
CA TRP A 101 5.22 -16.57 3.31
C TRP A 101 6.41 -17.37 2.75
N THR A 102 6.27 -17.96 1.56
CA THR A 102 7.31 -18.75 0.93
C THR A 102 8.52 -17.88 0.61
N ARG A 103 9.70 -18.34 0.98
CA ARG A 103 10.97 -17.67 0.64
C ARG A 103 11.17 -17.69 -0.88
N ARG A 104 11.65 -16.59 -1.41
CA ARG A 104 11.83 -16.39 -2.85
C ARG A 104 13.25 -16.02 -3.20
N ARG A 105 13.68 -16.45 -4.37
CA ARG A 105 15.02 -16.16 -4.89
C ARG A 105 14.91 -15.63 -6.32
N LEU A 106 15.79 -14.69 -6.63
CA LEU A 106 16.04 -14.27 -8.00
C LEU A 106 17.27 -15.02 -8.51
N VAL A 107 17.13 -15.77 -9.59
CA VAL A 107 18.21 -16.51 -10.23
C VAL A 107 18.62 -15.79 -11.50
N THR A 108 19.89 -15.41 -11.59
CA THR A 108 20.48 -14.81 -12.77
C THR A 108 21.65 -15.68 -13.21
N PRO A 109 22.15 -15.57 -14.46
CA PRO A 109 23.38 -16.26 -14.84
C PRO A 109 24.54 -15.89 -13.90
N GLY A 110 25.05 -16.87 -13.16
CA GLY A 110 26.19 -16.70 -12.24
C GLY A 110 25.87 -16.19 -10.84
N ALA A 111 24.58 -15.93 -10.49
CA ALA A 111 24.22 -15.47 -9.16
C ALA A 111 22.79 -15.90 -8.74
N VAL A 112 22.61 -16.08 -7.41
CA VAL A 112 21.32 -16.30 -6.79
C VAL A 112 21.16 -15.31 -5.65
N PHE A 113 20.08 -14.53 -5.68
CA PHE A 113 19.76 -13.53 -4.67
C PHE A 113 18.50 -13.95 -3.92
N GLU A 114 18.54 -13.89 -2.59
CA GLU A 114 17.35 -14.05 -1.79
C GLU A 114 16.59 -12.74 -1.77
N LEU A 115 15.28 -12.77 -2.07
CA LEU A 115 14.41 -11.60 -2.05
C LEU A 115 13.85 -11.38 -0.66
N PRO A 116 13.62 -10.11 -0.26
CA PRO A 116 12.92 -9.82 0.98
C PRO A 116 11.58 -10.55 1.06
N THR A 117 11.31 -11.17 2.19
CA THR A 117 10.07 -11.90 2.46
C THR A 117 9.46 -11.34 3.74
N PRO A 118 8.16 -11.01 3.76
CA PRO A 118 7.52 -10.55 4.99
C PRO A 118 7.54 -11.66 6.04
N SER A 119 7.65 -11.25 7.30
CA SER A 119 7.52 -12.15 8.45
C SER A 119 6.06 -12.26 8.90
N ARG A 120 5.71 -13.40 9.47
CA ARG A 120 4.39 -13.59 10.10
C ARG A 120 4.23 -12.75 11.36
#